data_005b8f8c2374d8002653200805e75efc
#
_entry.id   005b8f8c2374d8002653200805e75efc
#
_cell.length_a   1.000
_cell.length_b   1.000
_cell.length_c   1.000
_cell.angle_alpha   90.00
_cell.angle_beta   90.00
_cell.angle_gamma   90.00
#
_symmetry.space_group_name_H-M   'P 1'
#
loop_
_entity.id
_entity.type
_entity.pdbx_description
1 polymer ?
#
loop_
_entity_poly.entity_id
_entity_poly.type
_entity_poly.pdbx_seq_one_letter_code
_entity_poly.pdbx_strand_id
1 'polypeptide(L)'
;MLDRVDVHCVLVSEKILGRLGKTLPTAPPGGMVITDPGPGVFCDNSMDAIIWPIAPRIYQWRKVQWLQNAMKELLKVGIVGVGDAGMRQTDIKAYQKMLGHDEMLIRVRVMLECKERNTFCPKESGHLDNMEDHGRGRSMLMLGGVKLFADGAMGSRGAALLEPYSDKLDSSGMMLINETDLTRVVGQVSVYSFWRTCILILDSGMIMGIRSMFMQLETKQTELR
;
A
#
# COMPACT_ATOMS: atom_id res chain seq x y z
N MET A 1 1.43 9.76 17.52
CA MET A 1 2.01 8.85 16.52
C MET A 1 2.76 9.70 15.51
N LEU A 2 3.95 9.28 15.12
CA LEU A 2 4.79 9.89 14.09
C LEU A 2 5.22 8.79 13.12
N ASP A 3 4.85 8.94 11.87
CA ASP A 3 5.30 8.01 10.83
C ASP A 3 6.75 8.34 10.44
N ARG A 4 7.57 7.34 10.23
CA ARG A 4 8.89 7.50 9.64
C ARG A 4 8.72 7.93 8.17
N VAL A 5 9.69 8.65 7.63
CA VAL A 5 9.62 9.24 6.27
C VAL A 5 9.35 8.21 5.17
N ASP A 6 9.74 6.96 5.37
CA ASP A 6 9.49 5.85 4.45
C ASP A 6 8.16 5.13 4.67
N VAL A 7 7.36 5.59 5.66
CA VAL A 7 6.07 5.05 6.10
C VAL A 7 6.06 3.58 6.51
N HIS A 8 7.23 2.97 6.67
CA HIS A 8 7.38 1.57 7.09
C HIS A 8 7.53 1.37 8.60
N CYS A 9 7.69 2.44 9.37
CA CYS A 9 7.71 2.39 10.83
C CYS A 9 6.91 3.55 11.41
N VAL A 10 6.32 3.32 12.56
CA VAL A 10 5.64 4.33 13.36
C VAL A 10 6.25 4.42 14.75
N LEU A 11 6.53 5.66 15.19
CA LEU A 11 6.86 5.95 16.58
C LEU A 11 5.57 6.32 17.31
N VAL A 12 5.28 5.64 18.40
CA VAL A 12 4.09 5.89 19.21
C VAL A 12 4.43 6.53 20.55
N SER A 13 3.49 7.28 21.08
CA SER A 13 3.64 7.91 22.41
C SER A 13 3.43 6.89 23.52
N GLU A 14 3.92 7.24 24.71
CA GLU A 14 3.72 6.48 25.96
C GLU A 14 2.23 6.18 26.21
N LYS A 15 1.33 7.09 25.85
CA LYS A 15 -0.12 6.89 25.97
C LYS A 15 -0.63 5.73 25.11
N ILE A 16 -0.05 5.51 23.93
CA ILE A 16 -0.38 4.38 23.07
C ILE A 16 0.27 3.11 23.61
N LEU A 17 1.52 3.18 24.07
CA LEU A 17 2.18 2.05 24.73
C LEU A 17 1.39 1.56 25.95
N GLY A 18 0.85 2.47 26.75
CA GLY A 18 -0.01 2.11 27.90
C GLY A 18 -1.29 1.34 27.53
N ARG A 19 -1.79 1.48 26.29
CA ARG A 19 -2.91 0.67 25.79
C ARG A 19 -2.53 -0.76 25.43
N LEU A 20 -1.26 -1.01 25.14
CA LEU A 20 -0.75 -2.35 24.84
C LEU A 20 -0.51 -3.18 26.10
N GLY A 21 -0.55 -2.55 27.28
CA GLY A 21 -0.31 -3.21 28.56
C GLY A 21 1.15 -3.11 29.03
N LYS A 22 1.46 -3.87 30.09
CA LYS A 22 2.81 -3.85 30.71
C LYS A 22 3.87 -4.56 29.85
N THR A 23 3.46 -5.52 29.06
CA THR A 23 4.34 -6.30 28.19
C THR A 23 3.97 -6.01 26.74
N LEU A 24 4.95 -5.63 25.92
CA LEU A 24 4.71 -5.40 24.49
C LEU A 24 4.36 -6.71 23.79
N PRO A 25 3.42 -6.68 22.85
CA PRO A 25 3.13 -7.84 22.01
C PRO A 25 4.35 -8.29 21.21
N THR A 26 4.46 -9.59 20.99
CA THR A 26 5.47 -10.16 20.09
C THR A 26 5.21 -9.69 18.66
N ALA A 27 6.28 -9.36 17.94
CA ALA A 27 6.17 -8.99 16.53
C ALA A 27 5.61 -10.17 15.70
N PRO A 28 4.60 -9.94 14.84
CA PRO A 28 4.14 -10.95 13.90
C PRO A 28 5.18 -11.23 12.82
N PRO A 29 5.07 -12.34 12.07
CA PRO A 29 5.93 -12.57 10.91
C PRO A 29 5.92 -11.36 9.94
N GLY A 30 7.08 -10.93 9.47
CA GLY A 30 7.23 -9.74 8.64
C GLY A 30 7.04 -8.42 9.37
N GLY A 31 6.96 -8.42 10.70
CA GLY A 31 6.90 -7.22 11.52
C GLY A 31 8.09 -7.10 12.45
N MET A 32 8.33 -5.90 12.97
CA MET A 32 9.38 -5.63 13.94
C MET A 32 8.86 -4.71 15.06
N VAL A 33 9.25 -5.02 16.29
CA VAL A 33 9.03 -4.18 17.47
C VAL A 33 10.39 -3.81 18.03
N ILE A 34 10.76 -2.54 17.94
CA ILE A 34 12.07 -2.04 18.38
C ILE A 34 11.95 -1.58 19.83
N THR A 35 12.82 -2.10 20.67
CA THR A 35 12.85 -1.82 22.12
C THR A 35 14.15 -1.20 22.63
N ASP A 36 15.17 -1.10 21.78
CA ASP A 36 16.45 -0.46 22.10
C ASP A 36 16.64 0.77 21.20
N PRO A 37 16.94 1.95 21.74
CA PRO A 37 17.23 2.32 23.13
C PRO A 37 16.00 2.46 24.04
N GLY A 38 14.79 2.25 23.53
CA GLY A 38 13.54 2.28 24.27
C GLY A 38 12.36 1.81 23.43
N PRO A 39 11.24 1.40 24.08
CA PRO A 39 10.07 0.92 23.35
C PRO A 39 9.34 2.07 22.63
N GLY A 40 8.66 1.74 21.54
CA GLY A 40 7.76 2.69 20.88
C GLY A 40 7.81 2.69 19.36
N VAL A 41 8.72 1.96 18.75
CA VAL A 41 8.82 1.86 17.28
C VAL A 41 8.31 0.49 16.83
N PHE A 42 7.34 0.54 15.91
CA PHE A 42 6.71 -0.63 15.30
C PHE A 42 6.83 -0.52 13.79
N CYS A 43 7.32 -1.58 13.13
CA CYS A 43 7.58 -1.57 11.70
C CYS A 43 6.80 -2.67 10.98
N ASP A 44 6.45 -2.37 9.72
CA ASP A 44 5.81 -3.28 8.77
C ASP A 44 4.56 -3.97 9.38
N ASN A 45 4.46 -5.30 9.34
CA ASN A 45 3.29 -6.02 9.84
C ASN A 45 2.97 -5.75 11.32
N SER A 46 3.94 -5.28 12.13
CA SER A 46 3.67 -4.84 13.50
C SER A 46 2.84 -3.58 13.59
N MET A 47 2.93 -2.68 12.60
CA MET A 47 2.05 -1.50 12.52
C MET A 47 0.60 -1.95 12.33
N ASP A 48 0.34 -2.85 11.38
CA ASP A 48 -1.01 -3.30 11.04
C ASP A 48 -1.65 -4.15 12.15
N ALA A 49 -0.89 -5.08 12.70
CA ALA A 49 -1.42 -6.03 13.67
C ALA A 49 -1.55 -5.44 15.09
N ILE A 50 -0.68 -4.52 15.47
CA ILE A 50 -0.57 -4.04 16.84
C ILE A 50 -1.07 -2.60 16.99
N ILE A 51 -0.63 -1.69 16.11
CA ILE A 51 -0.84 -0.24 16.30
C ILE A 51 -2.13 0.26 15.65
N TRP A 52 -2.39 -0.06 14.38
CA TRP A 52 -3.57 0.45 13.70
C TRP A 52 -4.91 0.07 14.33
N PRO A 53 -5.09 -1.13 14.96
CA PRO A 53 -6.32 -1.46 15.66
C PRO A 53 -6.66 -0.54 16.84
N ILE A 54 -5.64 0.05 17.48
CA ILE A 54 -5.78 0.93 18.65
C ILE A 54 -5.53 2.41 18.32
N ALA A 55 -5.14 2.72 17.08
CA ALA A 55 -4.88 4.08 16.64
C ALA A 55 -6.15 4.94 16.68
N PRO A 56 -6.04 6.25 16.94
CA PRO A 56 -7.17 7.17 16.84
C PRO A 56 -7.75 7.19 15.44
N ARG A 57 -9.08 7.13 15.34
CA ARG A 57 -9.76 7.24 14.05
C ARG A 57 -9.69 8.66 13.51
N ILE A 58 -9.33 8.79 12.23
CA ILE A 58 -9.33 10.06 11.52
C ILE A 58 -10.70 10.26 10.88
N TYR A 59 -11.36 11.40 11.16
CA TYR A 59 -12.65 11.73 10.59
C TYR A 59 -12.54 12.05 9.08
N GLN A 60 -13.53 11.67 8.29
CA GLN A 60 -13.53 11.86 6.84
C GLN A 60 -13.38 13.33 6.42
N TRP A 61 -14.05 14.28 7.13
CA TRP A 61 -13.91 15.70 6.83
C TRP A 61 -12.46 16.22 6.97
N ARG A 62 -11.71 15.67 7.96
CA ARG A 62 -10.32 16.02 8.16
C ARG A 62 -9.43 15.46 7.06
N LYS A 63 -9.73 14.24 6.58
CA LYS A 63 -9.02 13.67 5.43
C LYS A 63 -9.22 14.53 4.17
N VAL A 64 -10.44 14.93 3.87
CA VAL A 64 -10.75 15.81 2.74
C VAL A 64 -9.95 17.12 2.85
N GLN A 65 -9.94 17.74 4.02
CA GLN A 65 -9.17 18.97 4.24
C GLN A 65 -7.66 18.78 4.01
N TRP A 66 -7.10 17.67 4.49
CA TRP A 66 -5.69 17.35 4.28
C TRP A 66 -5.38 17.09 2.80
N LEU A 67 -6.24 16.35 2.10
CA LEU A 67 -6.10 16.10 0.67
C LEU A 67 -6.15 17.39 -0.15
N GLN A 68 -7.10 18.27 0.13
CA GLN A 68 -7.19 19.59 -0.52
C GLN A 68 -5.93 20.42 -0.31
N ASN A 69 -5.40 20.44 0.91
CA ASN A 69 -4.18 21.17 1.22
C ASN A 69 -2.97 20.54 0.49
N ALA A 70 -2.83 19.22 0.51
CA ALA A 70 -1.76 18.53 -0.20
C ALA A 70 -1.82 18.80 -1.71
N MET A 71 -3.00 18.73 -2.32
CA MET A 71 -3.17 19.04 -3.75
C MET A 71 -2.76 20.47 -4.09
N LYS A 72 -3.08 21.45 -3.22
CA LYS A 72 -2.66 22.83 -3.40
C LYS A 72 -1.14 22.98 -3.36
N GLU A 73 -0.47 22.31 -2.40
CA GLU A 73 1.00 22.35 -2.32
C GLU A 73 1.66 21.69 -3.54
N LEU A 74 1.11 20.57 -4.02
CA LEU A 74 1.60 19.91 -5.22
C LEU A 74 1.46 20.80 -6.48
N LEU A 75 0.34 21.50 -6.62
CA LEU A 75 0.13 22.46 -7.72
C LEU A 75 1.13 23.61 -7.71
N LYS A 76 1.55 24.10 -6.52
CA LYS A 76 2.55 25.18 -6.41
C LYS A 76 3.89 24.81 -7.05
N VAL A 77 4.22 23.52 -7.09
CA VAL A 77 5.45 22.99 -7.72
C VAL A 77 5.20 22.37 -9.09
N GLY A 78 4.01 22.60 -9.69
CA GLY A 78 3.67 22.15 -11.03
C GLY A 78 3.21 20.71 -11.16
N ILE A 79 2.97 20.00 -10.06
CA ILE A 79 2.47 18.62 -10.09
C ILE A 79 0.95 18.64 -10.28
N VAL A 80 0.47 18.11 -11.40
CA VAL A 80 -0.93 18.09 -11.81
C VAL A 80 -1.57 16.70 -11.75
N GLY A 81 -0.83 15.69 -11.31
CA GLY A 81 -1.33 14.33 -11.14
C GLY A 81 -0.38 13.48 -10.33
N VAL A 82 -0.94 12.52 -9.59
CA VAL A 82 -0.20 11.59 -8.73
C VAL A 82 -0.74 10.17 -8.85
N GLY A 83 0.13 9.18 -8.58
CA GLY A 83 -0.26 7.79 -8.32
C GLY A 83 -0.22 7.51 -6.82
N ASP A 84 -1.32 7.06 -6.24
CA ASP A 84 -1.38 6.62 -4.85
C ASP A 84 -1.28 5.09 -4.80
N ALA A 85 -0.16 4.62 -4.30
CA ALA A 85 0.22 3.21 -4.33
C ALA A 85 -0.17 2.47 -3.05
N GLY A 86 -1.42 2.50 -2.65
CA GLY A 86 -1.89 1.77 -1.48
C GLY A 86 -3.02 2.49 -0.76
N MET A 87 -4.16 2.60 -1.40
CA MET A 87 -5.31 3.28 -0.84
C MET A 87 -6.40 2.30 -0.43
N ARG A 88 -6.82 2.38 0.82
CA ARG A 88 -7.94 1.58 1.33
C ARG A 88 -9.27 2.16 0.87
N GLN A 89 -10.30 1.32 0.74
CA GLN A 89 -11.64 1.73 0.32
C GLN A 89 -12.20 2.93 1.13
N THR A 90 -11.91 2.98 2.43
CA THR A 90 -12.32 4.10 3.29
C THR A 90 -11.74 5.45 2.88
N ASP A 91 -10.53 5.44 2.29
CA ASP A 91 -9.85 6.65 1.86
C ASP A 91 -10.29 7.06 0.46
N ILE A 92 -10.57 6.08 -0.40
CA ILE A 92 -11.17 6.31 -1.71
C ILE A 92 -12.50 7.07 -1.58
N LYS A 93 -13.30 6.79 -0.55
CA LYS A 93 -14.55 7.53 -0.27
C LYS A 93 -14.33 9.04 -0.06
N ALA A 94 -13.19 9.44 0.50
CA ALA A 94 -12.86 10.86 0.62
C ALA A 94 -12.66 11.51 -0.75
N TYR A 95 -11.91 10.86 -1.63
CA TYR A 95 -11.72 11.33 -3.01
C TYR A 95 -13.00 11.31 -3.82
N GLN A 96 -13.84 10.28 -3.68
CA GLN A 96 -15.15 10.21 -4.35
C GLN A 96 -16.05 11.36 -3.92
N LYS A 97 -16.02 11.72 -2.63
CA LYS A 97 -16.75 12.89 -2.14
C LYS A 97 -16.23 14.18 -2.76
N MET A 98 -14.90 14.36 -2.81
CA MET A 98 -14.28 15.53 -3.45
C MET A 98 -14.62 15.61 -4.94
N LEU A 99 -14.61 14.46 -5.64
CA LEU A 99 -15.00 14.39 -7.06
C LEU A 99 -16.46 14.83 -7.27
N GLY A 100 -17.36 14.35 -6.41
CA GLY A 100 -18.80 14.70 -6.46
C GLY A 100 -19.09 16.16 -6.17
N HIS A 101 -18.19 16.88 -5.51
CA HIS A 101 -18.29 18.31 -5.21
C HIS A 101 -17.40 19.20 -6.09
N ASP A 102 -16.75 18.64 -7.13
CA ASP A 102 -15.79 19.35 -8.01
C ASP A 102 -14.60 19.97 -7.26
N GLU A 103 -14.17 19.28 -6.17
CA GLU A 103 -13.10 19.75 -5.29
C GLU A 103 -11.72 19.10 -5.61
N MET A 104 -11.65 18.26 -6.65
CA MET A 104 -10.40 17.64 -7.10
C MET A 104 -9.55 18.65 -7.87
N LEU A 105 -8.37 18.96 -7.36
CA LEU A 105 -7.46 19.94 -7.97
C LEU A 105 -6.41 19.30 -8.90
N ILE A 106 -6.08 18.03 -8.67
CA ILE A 106 -5.13 17.26 -9.49
C ILE A 106 -5.73 15.89 -9.82
N ARG A 107 -5.20 15.24 -10.83
CA ARG A 107 -5.56 13.87 -11.17
C ARG A 107 -4.95 12.87 -10.18
N VAL A 108 -5.74 11.91 -9.72
CA VAL A 108 -5.27 10.86 -8.80
C VAL A 108 -5.56 9.49 -9.41
N ARG A 109 -4.51 8.69 -9.58
CA ARG A 109 -4.60 7.28 -9.95
C ARG A 109 -4.35 6.44 -8.70
N VAL A 110 -5.38 5.76 -8.22
CA VAL A 110 -5.31 4.96 -6.99
C VAL A 110 -5.03 3.50 -7.29
N MET A 111 -4.27 2.85 -6.43
CA MET A 111 -4.15 1.40 -6.36
C MET A 111 -4.84 0.93 -5.09
N LEU A 112 -5.80 0.02 -5.23
CA LEU A 112 -6.59 -0.47 -4.12
C LEU A 112 -5.74 -1.38 -3.23
N GLU A 113 -5.62 -1.04 -1.97
CA GLU A 113 -5.16 -1.95 -0.92
C GLU A 113 -6.37 -2.59 -0.26
N CYS A 114 -6.46 -3.92 -0.32
CA CYS A 114 -7.51 -4.68 0.33
C CYS A 114 -7.36 -4.59 1.86
N LYS A 115 -8.48 -4.73 2.58
CA LYS A 115 -8.48 -4.71 4.05
C LYS A 115 -7.53 -5.76 4.64
N GLU A 116 -7.54 -6.95 4.05
CA GLU A 116 -6.57 -8.00 4.33
C GLU A 116 -5.41 -7.86 3.35
N ARG A 117 -4.20 -7.68 3.87
CA ARG A 117 -3.00 -7.47 3.05
C ARG A 117 -2.76 -8.67 2.14
N ASN A 118 -2.27 -8.40 0.93
CA ASN A 118 -1.94 -9.41 -0.06
C ASN A 118 -3.11 -10.32 -0.46
N THR A 119 -4.32 -9.79 -0.46
CA THR A 119 -5.51 -10.47 -0.97
C THR A 119 -6.09 -9.74 -2.18
N PHE A 120 -7.03 -10.40 -2.86
CA PHE A 120 -7.82 -9.80 -3.92
C PHE A 120 -9.27 -9.58 -3.45
N CYS A 121 -9.75 -8.35 -3.53
CA CYS A 121 -11.05 -7.92 -3.00
C CYS A 121 -11.94 -7.30 -4.08
N PRO A 122 -12.43 -8.07 -5.08
CA PRO A 122 -13.19 -7.53 -6.20
C PRO A 122 -14.48 -6.82 -5.78
N LYS A 123 -15.10 -7.22 -4.67
CA LYS A 123 -16.29 -6.55 -4.13
C LYS A 123 -15.99 -5.15 -3.58
N GLU A 124 -14.77 -4.91 -3.14
CA GLU A 124 -14.33 -3.58 -2.70
C GLU A 124 -14.00 -2.69 -3.90
N SER A 125 -13.55 -3.28 -5.02
CA SER A 125 -13.27 -2.58 -6.26
C SER A 125 -14.53 -2.21 -7.05
N GLY A 126 -15.61 -2.96 -6.92
CA GLY A 126 -16.85 -2.76 -7.70
C GLY A 126 -17.51 -1.39 -7.54
N HIS A 127 -17.26 -0.68 -6.44
CA HIS A 127 -17.65 0.71 -6.28
C HIS A 127 -16.75 1.71 -7.04
N LEU A 128 -15.58 1.23 -7.52
CA LEU A 128 -14.60 2.02 -8.26
C LEU A 128 -14.82 1.92 -9.78
N ASP A 129 -15.60 0.92 -10.22
CA ASP A 129 -15.96 0.73 -11.62
C ASP A 129 -16.77 1.93 -12.17
N ASN A 130 -17.50 2.62 -11.30
CA ASN A 130 -18.22 3.85 -11.64
C ASN A 130 -17.35 5.11 -11.67
N MET A 131 -16.06 5.00 -11.37
CA MET A 131 -15.10 6.11 -11.43
C MET A 131 -14.49 6.31 -12.81
N GLU A 132 -14.82 5.43 -13.77
CA GLU A 132 -14.46 5.65 -15.16
C GLU A 132 -15.25 6.81 -15.76
N ASP A 133 -14.50 7.66 -16.42
CA ASP A 133 -15.03 8.77 -17.17
C ASP A 133 -16.03 8.26 -18.23
N HIS A 134 -17.30 8.63 -18.06
CA HIS A 134 -18.35 8.39 -19.07
C HIS A 134 -18.08 9.20 -20.35
N GLY A 135 -16.94 8.94 -21.01
CA GLY A 135 -16.66 9.42 -22.36
C GLY A 135 -15.94 10.76 -22.51
N ARG A 136 -15.39 11.35 -21.43
CA ARG A 136 -14.68 12.63 -21.52
C ARG A 136 -13.15 12.57 -21.44
N GLY A 137 -12.54 11.38 -21.33
CA GLY A 137 -11.08 11.17 -21.41
C GLY A 137 -10.23 11.86 -20.34
N ARG A 138 -10.82 12.34 -19.23
CA ARG A 138 -10.16 13.15 -18.22
C ARG A 138 -10.66 12.91 -16.81
N SER A 139 -10.85 11.65 -16.40
CA SER A 139 -11.23 11.40 -15.01
C SER A 139 -10.18 11.95 -14.06
N MET A 140 -10.61 12.73 -13.08
CA MET A 140 -9.77 13.27 -12.01
C MET A 140 -9.41 12.20 -10.98
N LEU A 141 -10.17 11.11 -10.93
CA LEU A 141 -9.96 9.99 -10.04
C LEU A 141 -10.09 8.67 -10.84
N MET A 142 -9.09 7.81 -10.77
CA MET A 142 -9.01 6.60 -11.58
C MET A 142 -8.48 5.43 -10.74
N LEU A 143 -9.10 4.25 -10.87
CA LEU A 143 -8.52 3.02 -10.34
C LEU A 143 -7.39 2.55 -11.28
N GLY A 144 -6.18 2.46 -10.74
CA GLY A 144 -4.97 2.08 -11.48
C GLY A 144 -4.55 0.63 -11.31
N GLY A 145 -5.06 -0.06 -10.31
CA GLY A 145 -4.69 -1.44 -10.02
C GLY A 145 -4.92 -1.82 -8.56
N VAL A 146 -4.30 -2.93 -8.15
CA VAL A 146 -4.30 -3.42 -6.76
C VAL A 146 -2.87 -3.34 -6.22
N LYS A 147 -2.73 -2.89 -4.96
CA LYS A 147 -1.46 -2.87 -4.24
C LYS A 147 -1.25 -4.21 -3.55
N LEU A 148 -0.13 -4.84 -3.82
CA LEU A 148 0.38 -6.01 -3.10
C LEU A 148 1.77 -5.70 -2.54
N PHE A 149 2.12 -6.32 -1.42
CA PHE A 149 3.39 -6.16 -0.74
C PHE A 149 4.14 -7.49 -0.78
N ALA A 150 5.11 -7.60 -1.67
CA ALA A 150 5.91 -8.83 -1.77
C ALA A 150 6.94 -8.93 -0.64
N ASP A 151 7.57 -7.81 -0.31
CA ASP A 151 8.64 -7.67 0.68
C ASP A 151 8.52 -6.35 1.44
N GLY A 152 9.48 -6.07 2.32
CA GLY A 152 9.54 -4.82 3.08
C GLY A 152 10.40 -3.74 2.42
N ALA A 153 10.61 -2.62 3.14
CA ALA A 153 11.36 -1.49 2.63
C ALA A 153 12.88 -1.67 2.70
N MET A 154 13.59 -1.18 1.70
CA MET A 154 15.06 -1.15 1.65
C MET A 154 15.65 -0.41 2.87
N GLY A 155 15.13 0.77 3.21
CA GLY A 155 15.64 1.61 4.30
C GLY A 155 15.50 1.02 5.70
N SER A 156 14.60 0.06 5.91
CA SER A 156 14.46 -0.70 7.17
C SER A 156 15.14 -2.06 7.11
N ARG A 157 15.83 -2.38 6.02
CA ARG A 157 16.42 -3.70 5.73
C ARG A 157 15.37 -4.83 5.69
N GLY A 158 14.15 -4.49 5.30
CA GLY A 158 13.04 -5.42 5.12
C GLY A 158 12.92 -5.95 3.69
N ALA A 159 13.49 -5.25 2.69
CA ALA A 159 13.47 -5.71 1.31
C ALA A 159 14.24 -7.03 1.16
N ALA A 160 13.63 -8.01 0.48
CA ALA A 160 14.23 -9.32 0.28
C ALA A 160 15.31 -9.25 -0.81
N LEU A 161 16.56 -9.38 -0.40
CA LEU A 161 17.74 -9.36 -1.27
C LEU A 161 18.27 -10.77 -1.50
N LEU A 162 19.00 -10.98 -2.61
CA LEU A 162 19.71 -12.23 -2.89
C LEU A 162 20.96 -12.38 -2.02
N GLU A 163 21.59 -11.25 -1.67
CA GLU A 163 22.77 -11.16 -0.84
C GLU A 163 22.45 -10.37 0.44
N PRO A 164 23.21 -10.56 1.53
CA PRO A 164 23.04 -9.76 2.73
C PRO A 164 23.20 -8.25 2.47
N TYR A 165 22.55 -7.45 3.28
CA TYR A 165 22.75 -6.00 3.26
C TYR A 165 24.21 -5.64 3.55
N SER A 166 24.77 -4.67 2.82
CA SER A 166 26.16 -4.24 2.99
C SER A 166 26.45 -3.66 4.37
N ASP A 167 25.43 -3.09 5.01
CA ASP A 167 25.48 -2.49 6.34
C ASP A 167 24.91 -3.41 7.44
N LYS A 168 24.46 -4.63 7.07
CA LYS A 168 23.95 -5.65 7.97
C LYS A 168 24.11 -7.05 7.39
N LEU A 169 25.34 -7.58 7.54
CA LEU A 169 25.78 -8.84 6.92
C LEU A 169 25.04 -10.10 7.43
N ASP A 170 24.27 -10.00 8.50
CA ASP A 170 23.46 -11.09 9.09
C ASP A 170 22.00 -11.08 8.62
N SER A 171 21.64 -10.23 7.66
CA SER A 171 20.28 -10.11 7.15
C SER A 171 20.24 -9.85 5.66
N SER A 172 19.37 -10.55 4.95
CA SER A 172 19.00 -10.29 3.56
C SER A 172 17.53 -9.85 3.41
N GLY A 173 16.91 -9.42 4.49
CA GLY A 173 15.48 -9.06 4.51
C GLY A 173 14.56 -10.27 4.50
N MET A 174 13.28 -10.06 4.16
CA MET A 174 12.30 -11.15 4.12
C MET A 174 11.15 -10.88 3.16
N MET A 175 10.57 -11.96 2.62
CA MET A 175 9.30 -11.89 1.90
C MET A 175 8.14 -11.74 2.89
N LEU A 176 7.16 -10.89 2.57
CA LEU A 176 5.90 -10.71 3.32
C LEU A 176 4.79 -11.65 2.84
N ILE A 177 4.98 -12.28 1.69
CA ILE A 177 4.10 -13.27 1.10
C ILE A 177 4.97 -14.35 0.44
N ASN A 178 4.58 -15.62 0.54
CA ASN A 178 5.30 -16.67 -0.17
C ASN A 178 4.98 -16.65 -1.68
N GLU A 179 5.84 -17.24 -2.49
CA GLU A 179 5.74 -17.23 -3.95
C GLU A 179 4.43 -17.86 -4.47
N THR A 180 3.98 -18.94 -3.86
CA THR A 180 2.74 -19.64 -4.25
C THR A 180 1.52 -18.75 -4.06
N ASP A 181 1.40 -18.09 -2.90
CA ASP A 181 0.30 -17.17 -2.60
C ASP A 181 0.38 -15.91 -3.45
N LEU A 182 1.57 -15.36 -3.68
CA LEU A 182 1.75 -14.20 -4.55
C LEU A 182 1.30 -14.54 -5.97
N THR A 183 1.73 -15.67 -6.53
CA THR A 183 1.32 -16.15 -7.86
C THR A 183 -0.19 -16.31 -7.95
N ARG A 184 -0.81 -16.90 -6.93
CA ARG A 184 -2.27 -17.10 -6.87
C ARG A 184 -3.01 -15.75 -6.89
N VAL A 185 -2.61 -14.79 -6.06
CA VAL A 185 -3.27 -13.48 -5.97
C VAL A 185 -3.07 -12.67 -7.25
N VAL A 186 -1.87 -12.65 -7.81
CA VAL A 186 -1.57 -11.99 -9.08
C VAL A 186 -2.42 -12.59 -10.20
N GLY A 187 -2.56 -13.91 -10.25
CA GLY A 187 -3.43 -14.60 -11.20
C GLY A 187 -4.90 -14.16 -11.07
N GLN A 188 -5.43 -14.05 -9.85
CA GLN A 188 -6.79 -13.57 -9.60
C GLN A 188 -6.99 -12.13 -10.09
N VAL A 189 -6.05 -11.23 -9.79
CA VAL A 189 -6.09 -9.83 -10.23
C VAL A 189 -6.02 -9.74 -11.75
N SER A 190 -5.13 -10.49 -12.40
CA SER A 190 -4.95 -10.48 -13.86
C SER A 190 -6.19 -10.93 -14.62
N VAL A 191 -6.87 -11.97 -14.15
CA VAL A 191 -8.12 -12.47 -14.76
C VAL A 191 -9.25 -11.44 -14.64
N TYR A 192 -9.36 -10.78 -13.49
CA TYR A 192 -10.40 -9.76 -13.27
C TYR A 192 -10.11 -8.47 -14.05
N SER A 193 -8.84 -8.12 -14.22
CA SER A 193 -8.39 -6.88 -14.87
C SER A 193 -8.22 -7.01 -16.38
N PHE A 194 -8.80 -8.01 -17.03
CA PHE A 194 -8.65 -8.25 -18.49
C PHE A 194 -8.90 -7.00 -19.37
N TRP A 195 -9.66 -6.02 -18.87
CA TRP A 195 -9.97 -4.76 -19.54
C TRP A 195 -9.20 -3.54 -18.96
N ARG A 196 -8.39 -3.70 -17.91
CA ARG A 196 -7.73 -2.60 -17.20
C ARG A 196 -6.27 -2.93 -16.93
N THR A 197 -5.40 -1.98 -17.18
CA THR A 197 -3.96 -2.09 -16.90
C THR A 197 -3.77 -2.34 -15.40
N CYS A 198 -3.49 -3.58 -15.01
CA CYS A 198 -3.08 -3.90 -13.64
C CYS A 198 -1.63 -3.45 -13.45
N ILE A 199 -1.40 -2.46 -12.61
CA ILE A 199 -0.05 -2.11 -12.16
C ILE A 199 0.14 -2.75 -10.80
N LEU A 200 0.98 -3.77 -10.76
CA LEU A 200 1.49 -4.34 -9.53
C LEU A 200 2.71 -3.51 -9.11
N ILE A 201 2.64 -2.88 -7.95
CA ILE A 201 3.81 -2.25 -7.34
C ILE A 201 4.33 -3.21 -6.28
N LEU A 202 5.54 -3.70 -6.51
CA LEU A 202 6.33 -4.39 -5.52
C LEU A 202 7.14 -3.32 -4.78
N ASP A 203 7.01 -3.27 -3.46
CA ASP A 203 7.84 -2.40 -2.63
C ASP A 203 9.25 -2.98 -2.61
N SER A 204 10.15 -2.30 -3.30
CA SER A 204 11.59 -2.49 -3.39
C SER A 204 12.10 -3.90 -3.74
N GLY A 205 13.14 -3.95 -4.54
CA GLY A 205 13.95 -5.13 -4.80
C GLY A 205 13.33 -6.13 -5.78
N MET A 206 13.66 -5.95 -7.05
CA MET A 206 13.26 -6.88 -8.11
C MET A 206 13.96 -8.23 -7.93
N ILE A 207 13.31 -9.15 -7.24
CA ILE A 207 13.75 -10.56 -7.24
C ILE A 207 13.56 -11.09 -8.67
N MET A 208 14.64 -11.62 -9.27
CA MET A 208 14.60 -12.14 -10.65
C MET A 208 13.48 -13.16 -10.89
N GLY A 209 13.11 -13.94 -9.87
CA GLY A 209 12.01 -14.91 -9.95
C GLY A 209 10.64 -14.31 -10.23
N ILE A 210 10.35 -13.11 -9.72
CA ILE A 210 9.06 -12.44 -9.96
C ILE A 210 8.96 -11.99 -11.42
N ARG A 211 10.08 -11.58 -12.03
CA ARG A 211 10.11 -11.21 -13.46
C ARG A 211 9.80 -12.39 -14.36
N SER A 212 10.30 -13.60 -14.03
CA SER A 212 9.97 -14.83 -14.78
C SER A 212 8.51 -15.24 -14.62
N MET A 213 7.92 -15.01 -13.45
CA MET A 213 6.50 -15.24 -13.17
C MET A 213 5.59 -14.33 -14.00
N PHE A 214 5.94 -13.04 -14.13
CA PHE A 214 5.19 -12.13 -15.01
C PHE A 214 5.25 -12.57 -16.47
N MET A 215 6.43 -12.94 -16.98
CA MET A 215 6.57 -13.46 -18.34
C MET A 215 5.77 -14.74 -18.57
N GLN A 216 5.72 -15.66 -17.59
CA GLN A 216 4.90 -16.87 -17.67
C GLN A 216 3.40 -16.58 -17.68
N LEU A 217 2.93 -15.57 -16.94
CA LEU A 217 1.53 -15.14 -16.95
C LEU A 217 1.15 -14.49 -18.28
N GLU A 218 2.02 -13.67 -18.85
CA GLU A 218 1.82 -13.07 -20.19
C GLU A 218 1.78 -14.13 -21.29
N THR A 219 2.66 -15.14 -21.24
CA THR A 219 2.69 -16.24 -22.21
C THR A 219 1.41 -17.09 -22.15
N LYS A 220 0.95 -17.42 -20.93
CA LYS A 220 -0.33 -18.14 -20.74
C LYS A 220 -1.55 -17.35 -21.21
N GLN A 221 -1.53 -16.03 -21.09
CA GLN A 221 -2.61 -15.19 -21.61
C GLN A 221 -2.63 -15.13 -23.14
N THR A 222 -1.47 -15.26 -23.79
CA THR A 222 -1.36 -15.27 -25.26
C THR A 222 -1.83 -16.61 -25.86
N GLU A 223 -1.66 -17.71 -25.12
CA GLU A 223 -2.13 -19.06 -25.53
C GLU A 223 -3.64 -19.26 -25.38
N LEU A 224 -4.33 -18.41 -24.60
CA LEU A 224 -5.79 -18.46 -24.39
C LEU A 224 -6.58 -17.53 -25.33
N ARG A 225 -5.93 -16.88 -26.26
CA ARG A 225 -6.51 -16.08 -27.36
C ARG A 225 -6.47 -16.82 -28.68
#